data_878f213cf20f786742912a475732aa8b
#
_entry.id   878f213cf20f786742912a475732aa8b
#
_cell.length_a   1.000
_cell.length_b   1.000
_cell.length_c   1.000
_cell.angle_alpha   90.00
_cell.angle_beta   90.00
_cell.angle_gamma   90.00
#
_symmetry.space_group_name_H-M   'P 1'
#
loop_
_entity.id
_entity.type
_entity.pdbx_description
1 polymer ?
#
loop_
_entity_poly.entity_id
_entity_poly.type
_entity_poly.pdbx_seq_one_letter_code
_entity_poly.pdbx_strand_id
1 'polypeptide(L)'
;MSIRTDMAAESFSQAGGAEKLHGVKVKNKVIENARLEVTDITIETQEAAEKLGRPIGRYITLTATDSTFDMYSDSFRERAEVIAKAIGELCGGCERFLAVGLGNYALTSDAVGPLTAEKIFATRHIKSLAKEIDTDDLGEVTVIQPGVLGNTGIESSEQVKAIAERVTPQAVIAVDALACSELSNLGRTIQLCNTGISPGSGVENARKELSLSTLGVKCIAIGVPTVIDLCTAAQHIFGQTAPESSENIMVAPKTADKLSENCAKLIAMGINRAVHPALSQEDIQTLTC
;
A
#
# COMPACT_ATOMS: atom_id res chain seq x y z
N MET A 1 -3.20 13.49 23.51
CA MET A 1 -2.40 12.87 22.43
C MET A 1 -3.34 12.51 21.29
N SER A 2 -3.02 12.85 20.04
CA SER A 2 -3.78 12.34 18.89
C SER A 2 -3.34 10.90 18.62
N ILE A 3 -4.28 9.99 18.45
CA ILE A 3 -4.02 8.62 18.04
C ILE A 3 -3.45 8.66 16.63
N ARG A 4 -2.27 8.05 16.44
CA ARG A 4 -1.57 8.03 15.15
C ARG A 4 -2.02 6.85 14.33
N THR A 5 -2.41 7.09 13.09
CA THR A 5 -2.72 6.03 12.12
C THR A 5 -2.51 6.52 10.71
N ASP A 6 -2.06 5.64 9.81
CA ASP A 6 -2.02 5.86 8.37
C ASP A 6 -3.25 5.26 7.67
N MET A 7 -4.13 4.60 8.43
CA MET A 7 -5.30 3.90 7.91
C MET A 7 -6.52 4.83 7.81
N ALA A 8 -7.07 5.01 6.60
CA ALA A 8 -8.25 5.83 6.37
C ALA A 8 -9.51 5.28 7.06
N ALA A 9 -9.66 3.94 7.13
CA ALA A 9 -10.76 3.30 7.82
C ALA A 9 -10.73 3.60 9.33
N GLU A 10 -9.55 3.61 9.96
CA GLU A 10 -9.39 3.96 11.37
C GLU A 10 -9.69 5.46 11.60
N SER A 11 -9.14 6.36 10.75
CA SER A 11 -9.44 7.79 10.82
C SER A 11 -10.93 8.07 10.72
N PHE A 12 -11.64 7.35 9.83
CA PHE A 12 -13.08 7.45 9.68
C PHE A 12 -13.84 6.98 10.93
N SER A 13 -13.46 5.84 11.50
CA SER A 13 -14.06 5.32 12.74
C SER A 13 -13.86 6.28 13.92
N GLN A 14 -12.65 6.82 14.08
CA GLN A 14 -12.30 7.79 15.13
C GLN A 14 -13.07 9.11 15.01
N ALA A 15 -13.37 9.55 13.78
CA ALA A 15 -14.18 10.74 13.52
C ALA A 15 -15.70 10.53 13.78
N GLY A 16 -16.12 9.34 14.22
CA GLY A 16 -17.50 9.01 14.56
C GLY A 16 -18.32 8.42 13.42
N GLY A 17 -17.67 7.97 12.36
CA GLY A 17 -18.31 7.22 11.26
C GLY A 17 -19.23 8.06 10.36
N ALA A 18 -20.05 7.36 9.56
CA ALA A 18 -20.89 7.97 8.51
C ALA A 18 -21.95 8.96 9.04
N GLU A 19 -22.39 8.82 10.28
CA GLU A 19 -23.47 9.63 10.87
C GLU A 19 -23.05 11.10 11.09
N LYS A 20 -21.75 11.41 11.09
CA LYS A 20 -21.20 12.73 11.44
C LYS A 20 -20.43 13.44 10.32
N LEU A 21 -20.22 12.80 9.17
CA LEU A 21 -19.35 13.32 8.12
C LEU A 21 -20.09 13.51 6.80
N HIS A 22 -20.47 14.78 6.49
CA HIS A 22 -20.90 15.12 5.15
C HIS A 22 -19.74 15.09 4.16
N GLY A 23 -19.98 14.58 2.91
CA GLY A 23 -18.94 14.53 1.89
C GLY A 23 -18.04 13.28 1.99
N VAL A 24 -18.47 12.25 2.73
CA VAL A 24 -17.84 10.94 2.75
C VAL A 24 -18.86 9.88 2.33
N LYS A 25 -18.48 9.07 1.35
CA LYS A 25 -19.25 7.88 0.96
C LYS A 25 -18.52 6.63 1.43
N VAL A 26 -19.24 5.70 2.05
CA VAL A 26 -18.69 4.42 2.53
C VAL A 26 -19.50 3.27 1.96
N LYS A 27 -18.80 2.26 1.48
CA LYS A 27 -19.40 0.99 1.04
C LYS A 27 -18.62 -0.15 1.70
N ASN A 28 -19.36 -1.03 2.37
CA ASN A 28 -18.81 -2.24 2.96
C ASN A 28 -19.32 -3.46 2.21
N LYS A 29 -18.46 -4.43 1.98
CA LYS A 29 -18.83 -5.73 1.40
C LYS A 29 -17.93 -6.81 1.94
N VAL A 30 -18.45 -8.04 2.01
CA VAL A 30 -17.67 -9.24 2.28
C VAL A 30 -17.49 -10.01 0.98
N ILE A 31 -16.28 -10.49 0.74
CA ILE A 31 -15.93 -11.36 -0.39
C ILE A 31 -15.54 -12.72 0.19
N GLU A 32 -16.53 -13.62 0.26
CA GLU A 32 -16.43 -14.89 0.99
C GLU A 32 -15.30 -15.80 0.46
N ASN A 33 -15.18 -15.96 -0.87
CA ASN A 33 -14.15 -16.79 -1.49
C ASN A 33 -12.72 -16.24 -1.26
N ALA A 34 -12.57 -14.91 -1.11
CA ALA A 34 -11.31 -14.27 -0.75
C ALA A 34 -11.10 -14.15 0.76
N ARG A 35 -12.12 -14.46 1.58
CA ARG A 35 -12.12 -14.22 3.03
C ARG A 35 -11.67 -12.80 3.38
N LEU A 36 -12.30 -11.82 2.71
CA LEU A 36 -12.00 -10.40 2.88
C LEU A 36 -13.25 -9.61 3.23
N GLU A 37 -13.11 -8.73 4.20
CA GLU A 37 -13.97 -7.55 4.35
C GLU A 37 -13.36 -6.39 3.60
N VAL A 38 -14.17 -5.69 2.82
CA VAL A 38 -13.74 -4.55 2.01
C VAL A 38 -14.51 -3.32 2.46
N THR A 39 -13.77 -2.33 2.94
CA THR A 39 -14.28 -0.99 3.25
C THR A 39 -13.78 -0.01 2.20
N ASP A 40 -14.70 0.57 1.44
CA ASP A 40 -14.42 1.51 0.35
C ASP A 40 -14.92 2.89 0.75
N ILE A 41 -13.99 3.81 1.04
CA ILE A 41 -14.26 5.17 1.50
C ILE A 41 -13.89 6.13 0.38
N THR A 42 -14.84 7.00 0.00
CA THR A 42 -14.58 8.12 -0.91
C THR A 42 -14.78 9.44 -0.15
N ILE A 43 -13.74 10.23 -0.07
CA ILE A 43 -13.75 11.59 0.49
C ILE A 43 -13.94 12.56 -0.66
N GLU A 44 -15.05 13.34 -0.63
CA GLU A 44 -15.46 14.20 -1.75
C GLU A 44 -15.30 15.68 -1.47
N THR A 45 -15.21 16.08 -0.20
CA THR A 45 -15.18 17.50 0.19
C THR A 45 -13.94 17.86 1.01
N GLN A 46 -13.52 19.13 0.91
CA GLN A 46 -12.39 19.65 1.68
C GLN A 46 -12.66 19.61 3.19
N GLU A 47 -13.90 19.89 3.62
CA GLU A 47 -14.29 19.81 5.03
C GLU A 47 -14.11 18.39 5.60
N ALA A 48 -14.52 17.36 4.84
CA ALA A 48 -14.34 15.99 5.23
C ALA A 48 -12.85 15.59 5.24
N ALA A 49 -12.08 16.06 4.26
CA ALA A 49 -10.64 15.82 4.18
C ALA A 49 -9.89 16.39 5.41
N GLU A 50 -10.21 17.61 5.82
CA GLU A 50 -9.64 18.24 7.02
C GLU A 50 -10.03 17.52 8.31
N LYS A 51 -11.30 17.13 8.47
CA LYS A 51 -11.79 16.39 9.64
C LYS A 51 -11.15 14.99 9.76
N LEU A 52 -10.89 14.34 8.65
CA LEU A 52 -10.26 13.01 8.62
C LEU A 52 -8.73 13.07 8.62
N GLY A 53 -8.13 14.23 8.35
CA GLY A 53 -6.70 14.37 8.13
C GLY A 53 -6.23 13.57 6.90
N ARG A 54 -7.08 13.44 5.87
CA ARG A 54 -6.83 12.65 4.67
C ARG A 54 -7.19 13.42 3.41
N PRO A 55 -6.40 13.37 2.33
CA PRO A 55 -6.73 14.01 1.06
C PRO A 55 -8.07 13.54 0.47
N ILE A 56 -8.69 14.41 -0.34
CA ILE A 56 -9.83 14.04 -1.18
C ILE A 56 -9.42 12.90 -2.11
N GLY A 57 -10.19 11.82 -2.15
CA GLY A 57 -9.90 10.65 -2.96
C GLY A 57 -10.60 9.39 -2.48
N ARG A 58 -10.21 8.25 -3.05
CA ARG A 58 -10.79 6.94 -2.74
C ARG A 58 -9.77 6.07 -2.00
N TYR A 59 -10.23 5.42 -0.96
CA TYR A 59 -9.46 4.54 -0.07
C TYR A 59 -10.19 3.20 0.02
N ILE A 60 -9.53 2.13 -0.39
CA ILE A 60 -10.05 0.76 -0.34
C ILE A 60 -9.24 -0.01 0.70
N THR A 61 -9.88 -0.43 1.77
CA THR A 61 -9.28 -1.21 2.85
C THR A 61 -9.75 -2.66 2.73
N LEU A 62 -8.81 -3.58 2.63
CA LEU A 62 -9.01 -5.01 2.56
C LEU A 62 -8.57 -5.63 3.87
N THR A 63 -9.50 -6.20 4.66
CA THR A 63 -9.20 -6.83 5.93
C THR A 63 -9.45 -8.33 5.85
N ALA A 64 -8.45 -9.15 6.18
CA ALA A 64 -8.59 -10.60 6.22
C ALA A 64 -9.52 -11.04 7.36
N THR A 65 -10.54 -11.86 7.06
CA THR A 65 -11.50 -12.38 8.05
C THR A 65 -10.98 -13.61 8.78
N ASP A 66 -10.01 -14.32 8.21
CA ASP A 66 -9.29 -15.41 8.86
C ASP A 66 -8.13 -14.86 9.74
N SER A 67 -6.89 -15.29 9.62
CA SER A 67 -5.84 -14.78 10.50
C SER A 67 -4.99 -13.69 9.87
N THR A 68 -4.25 -14.05 8.81
CA THR A 68 -3.28 -13.18 8.13
C THR A 68 -3.26 -13.50 6.64
N PHE A 69 -2.51 -12.71 5.87
CA PHE A 69 -2.29 -12.96 4.44
C PHE A 69 -1.26 -14.08 4.23
N ASP A 70 -1.68 -15.33 4.46
CA ASP A 70 -0.82 -16.49 4.25
C ASP A 70 -0.80 -16.87 2.76
N MET A 71 0.40 -17.03 2.20
CA MET A 71 0.58 -17.46 0.80
C MET A 71 0.12 -18.89 0.51
N TYR A 72 0.03 -19.72 1.52
CA TYR A 72 -0.46 -21.12 1.41
C TYR A 72 -1.98 -21.22 1.66
N SER A 73 -2.66 -20.09 1.88
CA SER A 73 -4.11 -20.07 2.04
C SER A 73 -4.82 -20.37 0.72
N ASP A 74 -5.89 -21.17 0.78
CA ASP A 74 -6.77 -21.45 -0.37
C ASP A 74 -7.36 -20.17 -0.98
N SER A 75 -7.41 -19.06 -0.21
CA SER A 75 -7.91 -17.76 -0.66
C SER A 75 -6.85 -16.83 -1.27
N PHE A 76 -5.58 -17.26 -1.39
CA PHE A 76 -4.50 -16.40 -1.89
C PHE A 76 -4.78 -15.87 -3.30
N ARG A 77 -5.25 -16.74 -4.20
CA ARG A 77 -5.55 -16.40 -5.60
C ARG A 77 -6.66 -15.35 -5.69
N GLU A 78 -7.74 -15.58 -4.97
CA GLU A 78 -8.90 -14.68 -4.94
C GLU A 78 -8.54 -13.33 -4.33
N ARG A 79 -7.70 -13.30 -3.30
CA ARG A 79 -7.18 -12.08 -2.70
C ARG A 79 -6.34 -11.27 -3.69
N ALA A 80 -5.47 -11.93 -4.45
CA ALA A 80 -4.66 -11.28 -5.47
C ALA A 80 -5.54 -10.66 -6.57
N GLU A 81 -6.61 -11.34 -7.01
CA GLU A 81 -7.57 -10.79 -7.97
C GLU A 81 -8.35 -9.59 -7.40
N VAL A 82 -8.69 -9.60 -6.11
CA VAL A 82 -9.33 -8.43 -5.46
C VAL A 82 -8.39 -7.24 -5.46
N ILE A 83 -7.10 -7.43 -5.16
CA ILE A 83 -6.09 -6.36 -5.22
C ILE A 83 -5.93 -5.87 -6.66
N ALA A 84 -5.80 -6.77 -7.64
CA ALA A 84 -5.67 -6.43 -9.05
C ALA A 84 -6.86 -5.58 -9.54
N LYS A 85 -8.08 -5.98 -9.18
CA LYS A 85 -9.30 -5.23 -9.50
C LYS A 85 -9.29 -3.85 -8.85
N ALA A 86 -8.91 -3.74 -7.59
CA ALA A 86 -8.84 -2.45 -6.89
C ALA A 86 -7.82 -1.51 -7.56
N ILE A 87 -6.64 -2.01 -7.95
CA ILE A 87 -5.64 -1.25 -8.71
C ILE A 87 -6.23 -0.78 -10.05
N GLY A 88 -6.87 -1.67 -10.81
CA GLY A 88 -7.51 -1.34 -12.09
C GLY A 88 -8.58 -0.24 -11.95
N GLU A 89 -9.41 -0.31 -10.90
CA GLU A 89 -10.42 0.72 -10.60
C GLU A 89 -9.81 2.07 -10.23
N LEU A 90 -8.69 2.08 -9.49
CA LEU A 90 -8.00 3.30 -9.08
C LEU A 90 -7.18 3.93 -10.21
N CYS A 91 -6.57 3.14 -11.09
CA CYS A 91 -5.75 3.66 -12.18
C CYS A 91 -6.55 4.04 -13.43
N GLY A 92 -7.68 3.37 -13.71
CA GLY A 92 -8.56 3.71 -14.82
C GLY A 92 -7.90 3.56 -16.21
N GLY A 93 -7.43 2.35 -16.54
CA GLY A 93 -6.97 1.99 -17.89
C GLY A 93 -5.54 2.43 -18.23
N CYS A 94 -4.65 2.42 -17.24
CA CYS A 94 -3.21 2.63 -17.47
C CYS A 94 -2.55 1.34 -17.99
N GLU A 95 -1.56 1.49 -18.87
CA GLU A 95 -0.78 0.40 -19.45
C GLU A 95 0.72 0.51 -19.14
N ARG A 96 1.20 1.71 -18.77
CA ARG A 96 2.59 1.96 -18.38
C ARG A 96 2.69 2.37 -16.94
N PHE A 97 3.45 1.59 -16.17
CA PHE A 97 3.56 1.74 -14.72
C PHE A 97 5.00 1.91 -14.25
N LEU A 98 5.16 2.69 -13.21
CA LEU A 98 6.34 2.70 -12.36
C LEU A 98 5.96 2.14 -11.00
N ALA A 99 6.40 0.91 -10.69
CA ALA A 99 6.24 0.30 -9.39
C ALA A 99 7.40 0.70 -8.47
N VAL A 100 7.08 1.13 -7.26
CA VAL A 100 8.03 1.68 -6.28
C VAL A 100 7.88 0.96 -4.96
N GLY A 101 8.90 0.25 -4.53
CA GLY A 101 8.98 -0.34 -3.19
C GLY A 101 9.64 0.62 -2.22
N LEU A 102 8.85 1.30 -1.39
CA LEU A 102 9.34 2.22 -0.36
C LEU A 102 9.72 1.48 0.92
N GLY A 103 10.61 2.06 1.70
CA GLY A 103 11.04 1.52 2.99
C GLY A 103 12.48 1.03 3.01
N ASN A 104 12.83 0.37 4.11
CA ASN A 104 14.17 -0.12 4.38
C ASN A 104 14.18 -1.66 4.41
N TYR A 105 14.82 -2.28 3.44
CA TYR A 105 14.94 -3.73 3.34
C TYR A 105 15.59 -4.37 4.59
N ALA A 106 16.51 -3.65 5.25
CA ALA A 106 17.21 -4.15 6.44
C ALA A 106 16.36 -4.11 7.72
N LEU A 107 15.18 -3.47 7.69
CA LEU A 107 14.27 -3.36 8.82
C LEU A 107 12.98 -4.13 8.51
N THR A 108 12.78 -5.28 9.14
CA THR A 108 11.68 -6.21 8.83
C THR A 108 10.28 -5.57 8.82
N SER A 109 10.03 -4.65 9.74
CA SER A 109 8.76 -3.91 9.81
C SER A 109 8.61 -2.82 8.73
N ASP A 110 9.67 -2.51 8.00
CA ASP A 110 9.72 -1.50 6.93
C ASP A 110 10.08 -2.12 5.56
N ALA A 111 10.06 -3.45 5.46
CA ALA A 111 10.55 -4.19 4.30
C ALA A 111 9.44 -4.55 3.28
N VAL A 112 8.15 -4.30 3.56
CA VAL A 112 7.03 -4.70 2.67
C VAL A 112 7.20 -4.16 1.26
N GLY A 113 7.53 -2.86 1.11
CA GLY A 113 7.70 -2.25 -0.20
C GLY A 113 8.87 -2.86 -0.99
N PRO A 114 10.10 -2.89 -0.46
CA PRO A 114 11.24 -3.53 -1.12
C PRO A 114 10.99 -4.99 -1.48
N LEU A 115 10.45 -5.80 -0.56
CA LEU A 115 10.11 -7.20 -0.80
C LEU A 115 9.04 -7.37 -1.89
N THR A 116 8.09 -6.44 -1.98
CA THR A 116 7.09 -6.42 -3.07
C THR A 116 7.75 -6.13 -4.40
N ALA A 117 8.60 -5.11 -4.46
CA ALA A 117 9.28 -4.70 -5.69
C ALA A 117 10.13 -5.82 -6.30
N GLU A 118 10.79 -6.65 -5.47
CA GLU A 118 11.57 -7.81 -5.93
C GLU A 118 10.73 -8.85 -6.67
N LYS A 119 9.41 -8.90 -6.42
CA LYS A 119 8.49 -9.90 -6.95
C LYS A 119 7.60 -9.38 -8.09
N ILE A 120 7.83 -8.13 -8.53
CA ILE A 120 7.11 -7.55 -9.67
C ILE A 120 7.86 -7.87 -10.96
N PHE A 121 7.13 -8.39 -11.95
CA PHE A 121 7.66 -8.69 -13.28
C PHE A 121 7.88 -7.40 -14.09
N ALA A 122 9.13 -6.94 -14.16
CA ALA A 122 9.52 -5.76 -14.92
C ALA A 122 9.60 -6.07 -16.42
N THR A 123 8.83 -5.37 -17.25
CA THR A 123 8.66 -5.68 -18.68
C THR A 123 9.12 -4.59 -19.64
N ARG A 124 9.42 -3.37 -19.14
CA ARG A 124 9.82 -2.25 -19.99
C ARG A 124 11.00 -2.59 -20.91
N HIS A 125 12.01 -3.28 -20.39
CA HIS A 125 13.18 -3.70 -21.19
C HIS A 125 12.81 -4.75 -22.24
N ILE A 126 11.89 -5.67 -21.93
CA ILE A 126 11.40 -6.68 -22.87
C ILE A 126 10.71 -5.99 -24.05
N LYS A 127 9.78 -5.08 -23.80
CA LYS A 127 9.07 -4.32 -24.84
C LYS A 127 10.00 -3.44 -25.69
N SER A 128 11.12 -2.99 -25.13
CA SER A 128 12.09 -2.15 -25.88
C SER A 128 13.09 -2.95 -26.72
N LEU A 129 13.42 -4.16 -26.30
CA LEU A 129 14.48 -4.98 -26.91
C LEU A 129 13.95 -6.11 -27.81
N ALA A 130 12.80 -6.68 -27.46
CA ALA A 130 12.24 -7.85 -28.12
C ALA A 130 11.37 -7.44 -29.33
N LYS A 131 11.98 -6.98 -30.42
CA LYS A 131 11.26 -6.64 -31.67
C LYS A 131 10.64 -7.84 -32.38
N GLU A 132 11.08 -9.04 -32.06
CA GLU A 132 10.66 -10.31 -32.69
C GLU A 132 9.71 -11.13 -31.82
N ILE A 133 9.48 -10.71 -30.59
CA ILE A 133 8.59 -11.39 -29.63
C ILE A 133 7.29 -10.58 -29.52
N ASP A 134 6.16 -11.24 -29.67
CA ASP A 134 4.86 -10.63 -29.40
C ASP A 134 4.77 -10.27 -27.91
N THR A 135 4.65 -8.99 -27.61
CA THR A 135 4.54 -8.44 -26.25
C THR A 135 3.28 -7.62 -26.05
N ASP A 136 2.31 -7.73 -26.96
CA ASP A 136 1.09 -6.91 -26.93
C ASP A 136 0.24 -7.20 -25.69
N ASP A 137 0.29 -8.42 -25.20
CA ASP A 137 -0.40 -8.86 -23.97
C ASP A 137 0.29 -8.42 -22.66
N LEU A 138 1.46 -7.80 -22.74
CA LEU A 138 2.20 -7.33 -21.56
C LEU A 138 1.98 -5.83 -21.33
N GLY A 139 1.62 -5.43 -20.13
CA GLY A 139 1.76 -4.05 -19.69
C GLY A 139 3.24 -3.63 -19.60
N GLU A 140 3.56 -2.35 -19.73
CA GLU A 140 4.92 -1.85 -19.55
C GLU A 140 5.18 -1.49 -18.10
N VAL A 141 6.10 -2.18 -17.45
CA VAL A 141 6.41 -2.00 -16.02
C VAL A 141 7.90 -1.72 -15.83
N THR A 142 8.18 -0.62 -15.14
CA THR A 142 9.47 -0.30 -14.53
C THR A 142 9.36 -0.49 -13.03
N VAL A 143 10.37 -1.07 -12.40
CA VAL A 143 10.40 -1.30 -10.95
C VAL A 143 11.62 -0.63 -10.35
N ILE A 144 11.44 0.05 -9.21
CA ILE A 144 12.55 0.64 -8.45
C ILE A 144 12.37 0.42 -6.94
N GLN A 145 13.49 0.35 -6.25
CA GLN A 145 13.63 0.36 -4.80
C GLN A 145 14.53 1.54 -4.42
N PRO A 146 13.96 2.73 -4.14
CA PRO A 146 14.76 3.94 -3.89
C PRO A 146 15.56 3.86 -2.58
N GLY A 147 15.18 2.96 -1.67
CA GLY A 147 15.75 2.89 -0.32
C GLY A 147 15.35 4.09 0.54
N VAL A 148 16.09 4.30 1.62
CA VAL A 148 15.85 5.39 2.58
C VAL A 148 16.95 6.44 2.54
N LEU A 149 16.64 7.69 2.89
CA LEU A 149 17.56 8.82 2.89
C LEU A 149 18.88 8.51 3.60
N GLY A 150 18.81 7.81 4.76
CA GLY A 150 20.00 7.45 5.53
C GLY A 150 21.00 6.53 4.82
N ASN A 151 20.53 5.75 3.83
CA ASN A 151 21.38 4.83 3.06
C ASN A 151 21.86 5.46 1.75
N THR A 152 21.04 6.31 1.13
CA THR A 152 21.29 6.81 -0.23
C THR A 152 21.75 8.26 -0.27
N GLY A 153 21.46 9.05 0.77
CA GLY A 153 21.68 10.50 0.80
C GLY A 153 20.70 11.28 -0.10
N ILE A 154 19.70 10.62 -0.70
CA ILE A 154 18.73 11.21 -1.62
C ILE A 154 17.33 10.83 -1.15
N GLU A 155 16.41 11.78 -1.10
CA GLU A 155 15.01 11.50 -0.77
C GLU A 155 14.38 10.55 -1.79
N SER A 156 13.60 9.58 -1.30
CA SER A 156 12.90 8.62 -2.16
C SER A 156 12.02 9.31 -3.20
N SER A 157 11.37 10.42 -2.81
CA SER A 157 10.54 11.22 -3.71
C SER A 157 11.31 11.87 -4.85
N GLU A 158 12.55 12.31 -4.61
CA GLU A 158 13.43 12.87 -5.65
C GLU A 158 13.85 11.80 -6.65
N GLN A 159 14.22 10.62 -6.15
CA GLN A 159 14.57 9.48 -7.01
C GLN A 159 13.38 9.03 -7.87
N VAL A 160 12.20 8.87 -7.25
CA VAL A 160 10.96 8.47 -7.95
C VAL A 160 10.60 9.50 -9.01
N LYS A 161 10.67 10.80 -8.70
CA LYS A 161 10.37 11.88 -9.64
C LYS A 161 11.32 11.86 -10.84
N ALA A 162 12.62 11.77 -10.61
CA ALA A 162 13.62 11.72 -11.68
C ALA A 162 13.42 10.51 -12.60
N ILE A 163 13.09 9.34 -12.04
CA ILE A 163 12.80 8.15 -12.83
C ILE A 163 11.46 8.29 -13.57
N ALA A 164 10.41 8.82 -12.92
CA ALA A 164 9.11 9.05 -13.57
C ALA A 164 9.23 9.99 -14.77
N GLU A 165 9.99 11.07 -14.66
CA GLU A 165 10.29 11.96 -15.78
C GLU A 165 11.00 11.24 -16.95
N ARG A 166 11.88 10.28 -16.64
CA ARG A 166 12.64 9.51 -17.65
C ARG A 166 11.82 8.41 -18.32
N VAL A 167 10.98 7.69 -17.56
CA VAL A 167 10.21 6.53 -18.08
C VAL A 167 8.80 6.89 -18.52
N THR A 168 8.32 8.08 -18.15
CA THR A 168 7.00 8.64 -18.51
C THR A 168 5.84 7.66 -18.26
N PRO A 169 5.66 7.15 -17.03
CA PRO A 169 4.58 6.23 -16.72
C PRO A 169 3.23 6.95 -16.77
N GLN A 170 2.13 6.19 -16.94
CA GLN A 170 0.77 6.71 -16.80
C GLN A 170 0.31 6.68 -15.34
N ALA A 171 0.86 5.77 -14.56
CA ALA A 171 0.66 5.71 -13.12
C ALA A 171 1.90 5.22 -12.38
N VAL A 172 2.09 5.73 -11.16
CA VAL A 172 3.01 5.19 -10.16
C VAL A 172 2.23 4.32 -9.19
N ILE A 173 2.73 3.13 -8.88
CA ILE A 173 2.21 2.26 -7.82
C ILE A 173 3.27 2.22 -6.73
N ALA A 174 3.02 2.90 -5.60
CA ALA A 174 3.94 2.95 -4.47
C ALA A 174 3.47 1.99 -3.37
N VAL A 175 4.36 1.12 -2.91
CA VAL A 175 4.10 0.17 -1.82
C VAL A 175 4.94 0.53 -0.61
N ASP A 176 4.32 0.60 0.58
CA ASP A 176 5.00 1.00 1.82
C ASP A 176 4.43 0.26 3.04
N ALA A 177 5.20 0.28 4.12
CA ALA A 177 4.73 -0.10 5.44
C ALA A 177 3.99 1.07 6.09
N LEU A 178 2.89 0.79 6.81
CA LEU A 178 2.07 1.79 7.48
C LEU A 178 2.09 1.58 9.00
N ALA A 179 1.72 2.64 9.73
CA ALA A 179 1.33 2.53 11.13
C ALA A 179 -0.20 2.44 11.25
N CYS A 180 -0.68 1.61 12.18
CA CYS A 180 -2.10 1.54 12.56
C CYS A 180 -2.30 1.98 14.01
N SER A 181 -3.56 2.24 14.36
CA SER A 181 -3.98 2.50 15.73
C SER A 181 -4.69 1.31 16.37
N GLU A 182 -5.16 0.35 15.57
CA GLU A 182 -5.87 -0.84 16.03
C GLU A 182 -4.97 -2.08 15.90
N LEU A 183 -4.72 -2.77 17.03
CA LEU A 183 -3.91 -4.01 17.05
C LEU A 183 -4.45 -5.09 16.11
N SER A 184 -5.76 -5.15 15.93
CA SER A 184 -6.43 -6.10 15.05
C SER A 184 -6.07 -5.93 13.58
N ASN A 185 -5.58 -4.75 13.18
CA ASN A 185 -5.21 -4.44 11.79
C ASN A 185 -3.78 -4.82 11.44
N LEU A 186 -2.90 -5.03 12.46
CA LEU A 186 -1.50 -5.39 12.21
C LEU A 186 -1.36 -6.64 11.34
N GLY A 187 -0.82 -6.47 10.12
CA GLY A 187 -0.61 -7.54 9.17
C GLY A 187 -1.84 -8.26 8.63
N ARG A 188 -3.04 -7.73 8.93
CA ARG A 188 -4.33 -8.29 8.49
C ARG A 188 -5.07 -7.39 7.53
N THR A 189 -4.51 -6.22 7.25
CA THR A 189 -5.15 -5.19 6.46
C THR A 189 -4.22 -4.72 5.36
N ILE A 190 -4.74 -4.49 4.16
CA ILE A 190 -4.07 -3.82 3.05
C ILE A 190 -4.93 -2.64 2.65
N GLN A 191 -4.35 -1.44 2.61
CA GLN A 191 -5.03 -0.24 2.14
C GLN A 191 -4.52 0.16 0.77
N LEU A 192 -5.42 0.44 -0.16
CA LEU A 192 -5.11 1.03 -1.46
C LEU A 192 -5.77 2.40 -1.56
N CYS A 193 -5.10 3.39 -2.16
CA CYS A 193 -5.72 4.68 -2.42
C CYS A 193 -5.15 5.35 -3.68
N ASN A 194 -5.87 6.32 -4.23
CA ASN A 194 -5.45 7.13 -5.38
C ASN A 194 -4.96 8.53 -5.00
N THR A 195 -4.72 8.77 -3.73
CA THR A 195 -4.27 10.07 -3.22
C THR A 195 -2.75 10.19 -3.13
N GLY A 196 -2.05 9.07 -3.28
CA GLY A 196 -0.61 9.00 -3.06
C GLY A 196 -0.26 8.62 -1.62
N ILE A 197 1.02 8.78 -1.27
CA ILE A 197 1.57 8.40 0.03
C ILE A 197 2.63 9.40 0.48
N SER A 198 2.65 9.67 1.79
CA SER A 198 3.72 10.40 2.46
C SER A 198 4.56 9.42 3.27
N PRO A 199 5.69 8.92 2.72
CA PRO A 199 6.48 7.90 3.39
C PRO A 199 6.91 8.33 4.79
N GLY A 200 6.75 7.44 5.79
CA GLY A 200 7.15 7.70 7.16
C GLY A 200 6.26 8.68 7.94
N SER A 201 5.08 9.03 7.44
CA SER A 201 4.12 9.90 8.14
C SER A 201 3.67 9.32 9.49
N GLY A 202 3.49 8.01 9.56
CA GLY A 202 3.10 7.31 10.78
C GLY A 202 4.17 7.25 11.88
N VAL A 203 5.42 7.60 11.56
CA VAL A 203 6.56 7.59 12.49
C VAL A 203 7.23 8.96 12.65
N GLU A 204 6.49 10.05 12.43
CA GLU A 204 6.97 11.46 12.51
C GLU A 204 8.13 11.81 11.56
N ASN A 205 8.42 10.97 10.60
CA ASN A 205 9.46 11.22 9.61
C ASN A 205 8.80 11.60 8.27
N ALA A 206 7.95 12.65 8.29
CA ALA A 206 7.22 13.10 7.10
C ALA A 206 8.21 13.49 5.99
N ARG A 207 8.31 12.62 4.99
CA ARG A 207 9.08 12.85 3.78
C ARG A 207 8.20 13.51 2.73
N LYS A 208 8.81 14.00 1.65
CA LYS A 208 8.05 14.57 0.54
C LYS A 208 7.07 13.53 -0.02
N GLU A 209 5.83 13.96 -0.17
CA GLU A 209 4.72 13.14 -0.66
C GLU A 209 4.96 12.65 -2.10
N LEU A 210 4.54 11.42 -2.37
CA LEU A 210 4.37 10.87 -3.72
C LEU A 210 2.89 10.92 -4.08
N SER A 211 2.50 11.91 -4.88
CA SER A 211 1.11 12.15 -5.27
C SER A 211 1.02 12.71 -6.69
N LEU A 212 -0.18 12.88 -7.20
CA LEU A 212 -0.42 13.52 -8.49
C LEU A 212 0.17 14.95 -8.51
N SER A 213 0.10 15.68 -7.40
CA SER A 213 0.59 17.06 -7.31
C SER A 213 2.12 17.16 -7.40
N THR A 214 2.84 16.15 -6.86
CA THR A 214 4.30 16.15 -6.80
C THR A 214 4.96 15.48 -8.00
N LEU A 215 4.31 14.45 -8.56
CA LEU A 215 4.84 13.64 -9.66
C LEU A 215 4.27 14.03 -11.04
N GLY A 216 3.13 14.73 -11.09
CA GLY A 216 2.43 15.05 -12.34
C GLY A 216 1.73 13.87 -13.01
N VAL A 217 1.75 12.68 -12.39
CA VAL A 217 1.10 11.46 -12.87
C VAL A 217 0.27 10.83 -11.76
N LYS A 218 -0.72 9.99 -12.12
CA LYS A 218 -1.52 9.26 -11.14
C LYS A 218 -0.62 8.51 -10.17
N CYS A 219 -0.95 8.54 -8.88
CA CYS A 219 -0.21 7.80 -7.85
C CYS A 219 -1.19 6.93 -7.07
N ILE A 220 -1.00 5.62 -7.14
CA ILE A 220 -1.72 4.62 -6.35
C ILE A 220 -0.79 4.21 -5.23
N ALA A 221 -1.23 4.36 -3.99
CA ALA A 221 -0.50 3.87 -2.84
C ALA A 221 -1.12 2.57 -2.34
N ILE A 222 -0.28 1.62 -1.97
CA ILE A 222 -0.65 0.35 -1.35
C ILE A 222 0.13 0.25 -0.05
N GLY A 223 -0.55 0.11 1.07
CA GLY A 223 0.09 0.08 2.36
C GLY A 223 -0.38 -1.06 3.25
N VAL A 224 0.53 -1.55 4.08
CA VAL A 224 0.28 -2.61 5.07
C VAL A 224 0.66 -2.11 6.45
N PRO A 225 -0.24 -2.13 7.44
CA PRO A 225 0.12 -1.81 8.81
C PRO A 225 1.01 -2.91 9.41
N THR A 226 2.26 -2.57 9.65
CA THR A 226 3.29 -3.45 10.22
C THR A 226 3.69 -3.06 11.63
N VAL A 227 3.36 -1.83 12.05
CA VAL A 227 3.71 -1.26 13.35
C VAL A 227 2.54 -0.51 13.97
N ILE A 228 2.58 -0.40 15.29
CA ILE A 228 1.69 0.45 16.09
C ILE A 228 2.55 1.26 17.05
N ASP A 229 2.15 2.51 17.32
CA ASP A 229 2.77 3.34 18.35
C ASP A 229 2.56 2.72 19.75
N LEU A 230 3.60 2.70 20.59
CA LEU A 230 3.53 2.07 21.92
C LEU A 230 2.50 2.73 22.80
N CYS A 231 2.38 4.06 22.77
CA CYS A 231 1.39 4.78 23.58
C CYS A 231 -0.04 4.42 23.16
N THR A 232 -0.26 4.32 21.85
CA THR A 232 -1.52 3.87 21.26
C THR A 232 -1.82 2.42 21.65
N ALA A 233 -0.86 1.51 21.55
CA ALA A 233 -1.01 0.11 21.97
C ALA A 233 -1.34 -0.01 23.47
N ALA A 234 -0.65 0.73 24.34
CA ALA A 234 -0.90 0.74 25.77
C ALA A 234 -2.30 1.23 26.11
N GLN A 235 -2.77 2.28 25.44
CA GLN A 235 -4.14 2.78 25.60
C GLN A 235 -5.18 1.72 25.21
N HIS A 236 -4.95 0.99 24.11
CA HIS A 236 -5.87 -0.08 23.67
C HIS A 236 -5.89 -1.28 24.62
N ILE A 237 -4.71 -1.71 25.10
CA ILE A 237 -4.60 -2.94 25.91
C ILE A 237 -4.99 -2.70 27.38
N PHE A 238 -4.55 -1.58 27.94
CA PHE A 238 -4.63 -1.32 29.37
C PHE A 238 -5.59 -0.17 29.74
N GLY A 239 -6.10 0.60 28.76
CA GLY A 239 -6.89 1.80 29.00
C GLY A 239 -6.09 2.91 29.69
N GLN A 240 -4.76 2.86 29.65
CA GLN A 240 -3.86 3.77 30.35
C GLN A 240 -2.94 4.50 29.36
N THR A 241 -2.63 5.75 29.67
CA THR A 241 -1.65 6.51 28.92
C THR A 241 -0.25 6.03 29.29
N ALA A 242 0.58 5.71 28.30
CA ALA A 242 1.98 5.39 28.53
C ALA A 242 2.78 6.62 29.00
N PRO A 243 3.89 6.42 29.73
CA PRO A 243 4.77 7.52 30.14
C PRO A 243 5.32 8.31 28.93
N GLU A 244 5.60 9.61 29.11
CA GLU A 244 6.23 10.47 28.07
C GLU A 244 7.54 9.88 27.50
N SER A 245 8.29 9.14 28.33
CA SER A 245 9.50 8.41 27.91
C SER A 245 9.27 7.33 26.86
N SER A 246 8.00 6.98 26.60
CA SER A 246 7.59 5.99 25.58
C SER A 246 7.26 6.62 24.22
N GLU A 247 7.38 7.93 24.09
CA GLU A 247 7.18 8.62 22.83
C GLU A 247 8.18 8.13 21.77
N ASN A 248 7.69 8.00 20.53
CA ASN A 248 8.47 7.53 19.37
C ASN A 248 8.96 6.06 19.44
N ILE A 249 8.36 5.23 20.31
CA ILE A 249 8.59 3.79 20.29
C ILE A 249 7.50 3.13 19.45
N MET A 250 7.93 2.39 18.44
CA MET A 250 7.04 1.60 17.59
C MET A 250 7.14 0.12 17.96
N VAL A 251 6.00 -0.55 17.99
CA VAL A 251 5.87 -1.99 18.30
C VAL A 251 5.48 -2.74 17.02
N ALA A 252 6.18 -3.82 16.75
CA ALA A 252 5.88 -4.73 15.65
C ALA A 252 5.59 -6.14 16.19
N PRO A 253 4.82 -6.96 15.46
CA PRO A 253 4.61 -8.37 15.80
C PRO A 253 5.93 -9.14 15.82
N LYS A 254 6.05 -10.15 16.68
CA LYS A 254 7.23 -11.05 16.71
C LYS A 254 7.49 -11.72 15.35
N THR A 255 6.45 -11.88 14.54
CA THR A 255 6.48 -12.50 13.22
C THR A 255 6.49 -11.47 12.08
N ALA A 256 7.00 -10.26 12.33
CA ALA A 256 7.02 -9.17 11.34
C ALA A 256 7.72 -9.56 10.03
N ASP A 257 8.74 -10.44 10.09
CA ASP A 257 9.42 -11.00 8.93
C ASP A 257 8.48 -11.78 8.01
N LYS A 258 7.76 -12.76 8.56
CA LYS A 258 6.78 -13.56 7.81
C LYS A 258 5.60 -12.74 7.33
N LEU A 259 5.15 -11.79 8.16
CA LEU A 259 4.07 -10.87 7.82
C LEU A 259 4.44 -10.03 6.59
N SER A 260 5.61 -9.40 6.62
CA SER A 260 6.09 -8.56 5.51
C SER A 260 6.27 -9.39 4.23
N GLU A 261 6.85 -10.59 4.34
CA GLU A 261 7.05 -11.49 3.21
C GLU A 261 5.72 -11.96 2.58
N ASN A 262 4.74 -12.38 3.40
CA ASN A 262 3.44 -12.84 2.93
C ASN A 262 2.63 -11.71 2.28
N CYS A 263 2.60 -10.53 2.90
CA CYS A 263 1.94 -9.35 2.33
C CYS A 263 2.61 -8.93 1.03
N ALA A 264 3.94 -8.92 0.98
CA ALA A 264 4.69 -8.58 -0.22
C ALA A 264 4.38 -9.51 -1.40
N LYS A 265 4.33 -10.84 -1.17
CA LYS A 265 3.96 -11.83 -2.19
C LYS A 265 2.54 -11.59 -2.72
N LEU A 266 1.60 -11.35 -1.82
CA LEU A 266 0.21 -11.12 -2.20
C LEU A 266 0.05 -9.81 -2.99
N ILE A 267 0.65 -8.72 -2.53
CA ILE A 267 0.59 -7.43 -3.20
C ILE A 267 1.28 -7.49 -4.56
N ALA A 268 2.45 -8.11 -4.65
CA ALA A 268 3.17 -8.28 -5.92
C ALA A 268 2.35 -9.09 -6.92
N MET A 269 1.70 -10.19 -6.51
CA MET A 269 0.81 -10.96 -7.36
C MET A 269 -0.38 -10.10 -7.83
N GLY A 270 -1.00 -9.32 -6.95
CA GLY A 270 -2.08 -8.40 -7.29
C GLY A 270 -1.63 -7.32 -8.27
N ILE A 271 -0.45 -6.73 -8.09
CA ILE A 271 0.13 -5.75 -9.02
C ILE A 271 0.40 -6.42 -10.38
N ASN A 272 1.09 -7.55 -10.41
CA ASN A 272 1.40 -8.27 -11.65
C ASN A 272 0.12 -8.62 -12.44
N ARG A 273 -0.94 -9.09 -11.76
CA ARG A 273 -2.24 -9.35 -12.39
C ARG A 273 -2.92 -8.08 -12.91
N ALA A 274 -2.80 -6.96 -12.20
CA ALA A 274 -3.37 -5.69 -12.64
C ALA A 274 -2.68 -5.13 -13.89
N VAL A 275 -1.35 -5.27 -13.96
CA VAL A 275 -0.54 -4.68 -15.03
C VAL A 275 -0.33 -5.63 -16.22
N HIS A 276 -0.51 -6.93 -16.03
CA HIS A 276 -0.45 -7.97 -17.06
C HIS A 276 -1.72 -8.83 -17.07
N PRO A 277 -2.87 -8.27 -17.46
CA PRO A 277 -4.16 -8.94 -17.32
C PRO A 277 -4.30 -10.22 -18.17
N ALA A 278 -3.51 -10.37 -19.22
CA ALA A 278 -3.49 -11.57 -20.07
C ALA A 278 -2.72 -12.75 -19.45
N LEU A 279 -1.79 -12.50 -18.51
CA LEU A 279 -1.04 -13.55 -17.84
C LEU A 279 -1.86 -14.19 -16.71
N SER A 280 -1.85 -15.52 -16.63
CA SER A 280 -2.41 -16.23 -15.47
C SER A 280 -1.50 -16.05 -14.23
N GLN A 281 -2.01 -16.39 -13.04
CA GLN A 281 -1.18 -16.36 -11.82
C GLN A 281 -0.06 -17.40 -11.89
N GLU A 282 -0.27 -18.54 -12.54
CA GLU A 282 0.75 -19.57 -12.80
C GLU A 282 1.87 -19.06 -13.71
N ASP A 283 1.52 -18.33 -14.78
CA ASP A 283 2.51 -17.72 -15.67
C ASP A 283 3.35 -16.70 -14.90
N ILE A 284 2.70 -15.83 -14.11
CA ILE A 284 3.39 -14.84 -13.28
C ILE A 284 4.33 -15.50 -12.28
N GLN A 285 3.89 -16.56 -11.58
CA GLN A 285 4.73 -17.29 -10.65
C GLN A 285 5.98 -17.86 -11.35
N THR A 286 5.81 -18.41 -12.54
CA THR A 286 6.94 -18.97 -13.31
C THR A 286 7.94 -17.90 -13.75
N LEU A 287 7.46 -16.68 -14.05
CA LEU A 287 8.30 -15.58 -14.52
C LEU A 287 8.98 -14.78 -13.39
N THR A 288 8.51 -14.92 -12.15
CA THR A 288 9.00 -14.15 -10.97
C THR A 288 9.71 -15.01 -9.91
N CYS A 289 9.88 -16.31 -10.15
CA CYS A 289 10.62 -17.25 -9.27
C CYS A 289 12.12 -17.18 -9.49
#